data_7002ecaaa5778a0d3c077d4e02751020
#
_entry.id   7002ecaaa5778a0d3c077d4e02751020
#
_cell.length_a   1.000
_cell.length_b   1.000
_cell.length_c   1.000
_cell.angle_alpha   90.00
_cell.angle_beta   90.00
_cell.angle_gamma   90.00
#
_symmetry.space_group_name_H-M   'P 1'
#
loop_
_entity.id
_entity.type
_entity.pdbx_description
1 polymer ?
#
loop_
_entity_poly.entity_id
_entity_poly.type
_entity_poly.pdbx_seq_one_letter_code
_entity_poly.pdbx_strand_id
1 'polypeptide(L)'
;MKPEDIHLSDWMRILVGEVPGSFYLEALFRIIFIYLLLITSMRLMGNRMGKPLTRNETIAMVSLAAANGVALMSASNGLLPVVLIAAIVIGYQRGIAWWSFRNARFESMVLDDLSILVADGRVNLDKLEEGVLCRNQLFAQLRKESVKNLGQVRRAYQEANGNFSVLTFDEKEPRPGLSIVPAGDTAFRQEQQKAEGQYACGSCGHVLHSAQAPNGQCPRCGQQQWQPAVLGE
;
A
#
# COMPACT_ATOMS: atom_id res chain seq x y z
N MET A 1 37.31 -10.00 -19.06
CA MET A 1 38.15 -9.59 -17.92
C MET A 1 38.55 -10.79 -17.13
N LYS A 2 39.85 -10.98 -16.91
CA LYS A 2 40.35 -12.04 -16.03
C LYS A 2 40.43 -11.47 -14.60
N PRO A 3 40.25 -12.30 -13.54
CA PRO A 3 40.34 -11.83 -12.16
C PRO A 3 41.68 -11.15 -11.82
N GLU A 4 42.72 -11.49 -12.54
CA GLU A 4 44.10 -10.98 -12.40
C GLU A 4 44.23 -9.50 -12.86
N ASP A 5 43.29 -8.99 -13.65
CA ASP A 5 43.30 -7.62 -14.19
C ASP A 5 42.59 -6.62 -13.25
N ILE A 6 42.09 -7.05 -12.09
CA ILE A 6 41.29 -6.22 -11.18
C ILE A 6 42.14 -5.76 -9.99
N HIS A 7 42.71 -4.58 -10.06
CA HIS A 7 43.42 -3.94 -8.96
C HIS A 7 42.61 -2.78 -8.34
N LEU A 8 42.57 -2.73 -7.00
CA LEU A 8 41.92 -1.64 -6.28
C LEU A 8 42.60 -0.28 -6.45
N SER A 9 43.86 -0.27 -6.89
CA SER A 9 44.64 0.93 -7.18
C SER A 9 44.31 1.55 -8.55
N ASP A 10 43.57 0.83 -9.39
CA ASP A 10 43.18 1.33 -10.74
C ASP A 10 41.90 2.14 -10.71
N TRP A 11 41.99 3.27 -10.05
CA TRP A 11 40.84 4.15 -9.84
C TRP A 11 40.37 4.89 -11.13
N MET A 12 41.24 5.01 -12.16
CA MET A 12 40.80 5.47 -13.46
C MET A 12 39.77 4.52 -14.08
N ARG A 13 40.01 3.23 -14.00
CA ARG A 13 39.07 2.20 -14.45
C ARG A 13 37.80 2.21 -13.56
N ILE A 14 37.94 2.41 -12.27
CA ILE A 14 36.80 2.46 -11.33
C ILE A 14 35.92 3.69 -11.58
N LEU A 15 36.50 4.86 -11.88
CA LEU A 15 35.77 6.13 -12.07
C LEU A 15 35.33 6.36 -13.50
N VAL A 16 36.19 6.06 -14.48
CA VAL A 16 35.95 6.35 -15.89
C VAL A 16 35.50 5.10 -16.66
N GLY A 17 35.89 3.90 -16.20
CA GLY A 17 35.62 2.66 -16.92
C GLY A 17 36.43 2.50 -18.22
N GLU A 18 36.06 1.51 -19.02
CA GLU A 18 36.73 1.20 -20.31
C GLU A 18 36.01 1.78 -21.53
N VAL A 19 35.21 2.83 -21.33
CA VAL A 19 34.44 3.47 -22.40
C VAL A 19 35.19 4.68 -22.99
N PRO A 20 35.08 4.95 -24.31
CA PRO A 20 35.71 6.13 -24.92
C PRO A 20 35.07 7.40 -24.35
N GLY A 21 35.87 8.49 -24.22
CA GLY A 21 35.40 9.77 -23.68
C GLY A 21 34.20 10.38 -24.41
N SER A 22 34.02 10.10 -25.70
CA SER A 22 32.82 10.49 -26.47
C SER A 22 31.53 9.85 -25.98
N PHE A 23 31.63 8.70 -25.29
CA PHE A 23 30.45 8.05 -24.72
C PHE A 23 29.77 8.87 -23.63
N TYR A 24 30.52 9.70 -22.90
CA TYR A 24 29.91 10.55 -21.87
C TYR A 24 29.00 11.65 -22.45
N LEU A 25 29.36 12.20 -23.62
CA LEU A 25 28.46 13.11 -24.33
C LEU A 25 27.23 12.37 -24.89
N GLU A 26 27.44 11.17 -25.45
CA GLU A 26 26.33 10.30 -25.86
C GLU A 26 25.42 9.92 -24.69
N ALA A 27 25.98 9.59 -23.54
CA ALA A 27 25.23 9.29 -22.32
C ALA A 27 24.34 10.46 -21.88
N LEU A 28 24.82 11.71 -22.01
CA LEU A 28 24.00 12.89 -21.72
C LEU A 28 22.76 12.96 -22.63
N PHE A 29 22.91 12.74 -23.92
CA PHE A 29 21.77 12.68 -24.86
C PHE A 29 20.84 11.51 -24.54
N ARG A 30 21.38 10.35 -24.21
CA ARG A 30 20.61 9.16 -23.81
C ARG A 30 19.78 9.43 -22.55
N ILE A 31 20.35 10.09 -21.53
CA ILE A 31 19.67 10.46 -20.30
C ILE A 31 18.50 11.38 -20.61
N ILE A 32 18.72 12.46 -21.37
CA ILE A 32 17.66 13.39 -21.75
C ILE A 32 16.54 12.68 -22.52
N PHE A 33 16.91 11.86 -23.50
CA PHE A 33 15.93 11.10 -24.30
C PHE A 33 15.10 10.14 -23.45
N ILE A 34 15.75 9.35 -22.60
CA ILE A 34 15.08 8.38 -21.70
C ILE A 34 14.19 9.11 -20.69
N TYR A 35 14.65 10.25 -20.16
CA TYR A 35 13.84 11.04 -19.23
C TYR A 35 12.56 11.57 -19.91
N LEU A 36 12.67 12.09 -21.11
CA LEU A 36 11.51 12.52 -21.92
C LEU A 36 10.60 11.34 -22.27
N LEU A 37 11.17 10.18 -22.61
CA LEU A 37 10.43 8.96 -22.88
C LEU A 37 9.64 8.51 -21.64
N LEU A 38 10.26 8.55 -20.44
CA LEU A 38 9.60 8.20 -19.18
C LEU A 38 8.44 9.16 -18.86
N ILE A 39 8.66 10.47 -18.96
CA ILE A 39 7.61 11.47 -18.74
C ILE A 39 6.44 11.24 -19.70
N THR A 40 6.74 11.02 -20.97
CA THR A 40 5.73 10.76 -22.00
C THR A 40 4.97 9.46 -21.70
N SER A 41 5.69 8.41 -21.32
CA SER A 41 5.10 7.12 -20.93
C SER A 41 4.13 7.27 -19.77
N MET A 42 4.54 7.96 -18.70
CA MET A 42 3.68 8.24 -17.54
C MET A 42 2.43 9.02 -17.94
N ARG A 43 2.59 10.03 -18.78
CA ARG A 43 1.47 10.85 -19.25
C ARG A 43 0.49 10.05 -20.12
N LEU A 44 1.00 9.16 -20.97
CA LEU A 44 0.19 8.27 -21.80
C LEU A 44 -0.51 7.17 -20.98
N MET A 45 0.09 6.71 -19.91
CA MET A 45 -0.56 5.75 -18.98
C MET A 45 -1.71 6.36 -18.18
N GLY A 46 -1.91 7.68 -18.25
CA GLY A 46 -3.04 8.38 -17.61
C GLY A 46 -2.83 8.70 -16.13
N ASN A 47 -1.61 8.54 -15.63
CA ASN A 47 -1.30 8.87 -14.24
C ASN A 47 -1.38 10.37 -13.98
N ARG A 48 -2.31 10.77 -13.14
CA ARG A 48 -2.37 12.12 -12.61
C ARG A 48 -1.39 12.22 -11.44
N MET A 49 -0.50 13.20 -11.46
CA MET A 49 0.39 13.49 -10.34
C MET A 49 -0.43 13.59 -9.03
N GLY A 50 0.01 12.87 -7.99
CA GLY A 50 -0.62 12.89 -6.66
C GLY A 50 -1.55 11.73 -6.33
N LYS A 51 -1.82 10.79 -7.25
CA LYS A 51 -2.51 9.54 -6.89
C LYS A 51 -1.51 8.42 -6.57
N PRO A 52 -1.78 7.58 -5.57
CA PRO A 52 -0.99 6.36 -5.36
C PRO A 52 -1.10 5.47 -6.60
N LEU A 53 0.03 4.92 -7.01
CA LEU A 53 0.10 3.98 -8.14
C LEU A 53 -0.58 2.66 -7.75
N THR A 54 -1.33 2.10 -8.68
CA THR A 54 -1.82 0.72 -8.54
C THR A 54 -0.66 -0.26 -8.65
N ARG A 55 -0.84 -1.49 -8.18
CA ARG A 55 0.16 -2.56 -8.27
C ARG A 55 0.63 -2.76 -9.72
N ASN A 56 -0.30 -2.79 -10.68
CA ASN A 56 0.02 -2.98 -12.09
C ASN A 56 0.81 -1.80 -12.68
N GLU A 57 0.48 -0.57 -12.30
CA GLU A 57 1.24 0.62 -12.71
C GLU A 57 2.66 0.62 -12.13
N THR A 58 2.80 0.18 -10.87
CA THR A 58 4.11 0.04 -10.23
C THR A 58 4.97 -1.00 -10.96
N ILE A 59 4.42 -2.16 -11.30
CA ILE A 59 5.12 -3.19 -12.07
C ILE A 59 5.57 -2.65 -13.42
N ALA A 60 4.69 -1.95 -14.14
CA ALA A 60 5.02 -1.33 -15.43
C ALA A 60 6.15 -0.30 -15.31
N MET A 61 6.11 0.55 -14.28
CA MET A 61 7.15 1.55 -14.01
C MET A 61 8.50 0.90 -13.70
N VAL A 62 8.51 -0.12 -12.85
CA VAL A 62 9.75 -0.84 -12.49
C VAL A 62 10.34 -1.56 -13.70
N SER A 63 9.50 -2.21 -14.51
CA SER A 63 9.93 -2.89 -15.74
C SER A 63 10.53 -1.90 -16.73
N LEU A 64 9.91 -0.74 -16.89
CA LEU A 64 10.40 0.31 -17.77
C LEU A 64 11.72 0.91 -17.25
N ALA A 65 11.84 1.16 -15.95
CA ALA A 65 13.06 1.65 -15.33
C ALA A 65 14.25 0.67 -15.50
N ALA A 66 13.99 -0.63 -15.33
CA ALA A 66 15.01 -1.67 -15.52
C ALA A 66 15.50 -1.73 -16.97
N ALA A 67 14.60 -1.68 -17.96
CA ALA A 67 14.96 -1.66 -19.37
C ALA A 67 15.81 -0.42 -19.76
N ASN A 68 15.49 0.73 -19.16
CA ASN A 68 16.22 1.98 -19.39
C ASN A 68 17.65 1.93 -18.83
N GLY A 69 17.86 1.30 -17.68
CA GLY A 69 19.17 1.20 -17.04
C GLY A 69 20.21 0.52 -17.92
N VAL A 70 19.82 -0.55 -18.62
CA VAL A 70 20.72 -1.30 -19.52
C VAL A 70 21.13 -0.41 -20.73
N ALA A 71 20.19 0.35 -21.30
CA ALA A 71 20.47 1.22 -22.44
C ALA A 71 21.36 2.42 -22.07
N LEU A 72 21.32 2.88 -20.83
CA LEU A 72 22.19 3.97 -20.34
C LEU A 72 23.64 3.53 -20.13
N MET A 73 23.83 2.30 -19.61
CA MET A 73 25.15 1.84 -19.17
C MET A 73 25.99 1.20 -20.30
N SER A 74 25.37 0.84 -21.42
CA SER A 74 26.07 0.12 -22.51
C SER A 74 26.05 0.90 -23.82
N ALA A 75 27.23 1.23 -24.31
CA ALA A 75 27.40 1.88 -25.62
C ALA A 75 26.91 1.00 -26.79
N SER A 76 26.93 -0.34 -26.60
CA SER A 76 26.50 -1.28 -27.64
C SER A 76 25.00 -1.38 -27.80
N ASN A 77 24.24 -0.94 -26.78
CA ASN A 77 22.76 -1.01 -26.81
C ASN A 77 22.17 0.29 -27.39
N GLY A 78 21.38 0.16 -28.45
CA GLY A 78 20.66 1.28 -29.05
C GLY A 78 19.44 1.71 -28.21
N LEU A 79 18.89 2.88 -28.50
CA LEU A 79 17.69 3.42 -27.85
C LEU A 79 16.38 2.86 -28.44
N LEU A 80 16.41 2.29 -29.65
CA LEU A 80 15.22 1.75 -30.31
C LEU A 80 14.54 0.62 -29.52
N PRO A 81 15.26 -0.35 -28.94
CA PRO A 81 14.65 -1.38 -28.08
C PRO A 81 13.92 -0.80 -26.87
N VAL A 82 14.44 0.29 -26.30
CA VAL A 82 13.80 0.96 -25.14
C VAL A 82 12.47 1.58 -25.54
N VAL A 83 12.41 2.23 -26.70
CA VAL A 83 11.16 2.80 -27.25
C VAL A 83 10.13 1.70 -27.52
N LEU A 84 10.57 0.57 -28.08
CA LEU A 84 9.70 -0.57 -28.36
C LEU A 84 9.13 -1.16 -27.04
N ILE A 85 9.97 -1.35 -26.04
CA ILE A 85 9.54 -1.82 -24.72
C ILE A 85 8.55 -0.83 -24.11
N ALA A 86 8.83 0.47 -24.14
CA ALA A 86 7.92 1.50 -23.67
C ALA A 86 6.56 1.46 -24.38
N ALA A 87 6.56 1.32 -25.70
CA ALA A 87 5.33 1.23 -26.50
C ALA A 87 4.50 -0.01 -26.13
N ILE A 88 5.15 -1.17 -25.93
CA ILE A 88 4.49 -2.41 -25.52
C ILE A 88 3.89 -2.25 -24.10
N VAL A 89 4.67 -1.72 -23.15
CA VAL A 89 4.21 -1.53 -21.74
C VAL A 89 3.02 -0.56 -21.70
N ILE A 90 3.10 0.57 -22.43
CA ILE A 90 2.00 1.53 -22.51
C ILE A 90 0.77 0.89 -23.17
N GLY A 91 0.95 0.18 -24.27
CA GLY A 91 -0.14 -0.52 -24.97
C GLY A 91 -0.83 -1.55 -24.09
N TYR A 92 -0.04 -2.33 -23.35
CA TYR A 92 -0.54 -3.29 -22.37
C TYR A 92 -1.37 -2.63 -21.26
N GLN A 93 -0.85 -1.57 -20.64
CA GLN A 93 -1.56 -0.83 -19.59
C GLN A 93 -2.86 -0.19 -20.08
N ARG A 94 -2.83 0.43 -21.26
CA ARG A 94 -4.05 0.99 -21.85
C ARG A 94 -5.05 -0.08 -22.27
N GLY A 95 -4.58 -1.23 -22.73
CA GLY A 95 -5.40 -2.40 -23.03
C GLY A 95 -6.11 -2.93 -21.80
N ILE A 96 -5.39 -3.11 -20.70
CA ILE A 96 -5.97 -3.50 -19.40
C ILE A 96 -7.02 -2.49 -18.94
N ALA A 97 -6.68 -1.20 -18.93
CA ALA A 97 -7.60 -0.14 -18.50
C ALA A 97 -8.87 -0.09 -19.36
N TRP A 98 -8.72 -0.23 -20.68
CA TRP A 98 -9.86 -0.25 -21.61
C TRP A 98 -10.75 -1.49 -21.41
N TRP A 99 -10.14 -2.67 -21.17
CA TRP A 99 -10.87 -3.91 -20.95
C TRP A 99 -11.56 -3.94 -19.58
N SER A 100 -10.89 -3.47 -18.52
CA SER A 100 -11.47 -3.33 -17.18
C SER A 100 -12.69 -2.41 -17.20
N PHE A 101 -12.63 -1.29 -17.93
CA PHE A 101 -13.77 -0.38 -18.08
C PHE A 101 -15.00 -1.07 -18.73
N ARG A 102 -14.79 -2.07 -19.57
CA ARG A 102 -15.89 -2.79 -20.25
C ARG A 102 -16.39 -4.04 -19.55
N ASN A 103 -15.60 -4.61 -18.65
CA ASN A 103 -15.91 -5.90 -18.03
C ASN A 103 -15.57 -5.89 -16.55
N ALA A 104 -16.61 -5.76 -15.70
CA ALA A 104 -16.47 -5.73 -14.25
C ALA A 104 -15.82 -7.01 -13.66
N ARG A 105 -16.02 -8.19 -14.29
CA ARG A 105 -15.35 -9.42 -13.84
C ARG A 105 -13.86 -9.39 -14.11
N PHE A 106 -13.45 -8.82 -15.24
CA PHE A 106 -12.04 -8.65 -15.57
C PHE A 106 -11.39 -7.60 -14.66
N GLU A 107 -12.12 -6.52 -14.37
CA GLU A 107 -11.69 -5.49 -13.41
C GLU A 107 -11.35 -6.10 -12.05
N SER A 108 -12.26 -6.88 -11.46
CA SER A 108 -12.06 -7.52 -10.15
C SER A 108 -10.89 -8.52 -10.16
N MET A 109 -10.67 -9.22 -11.27
CA MET A 109 -9.55 -10.16 -11.40
C MET A 109 -8.17 -9.46 -11.49
N VAL A 110 -8.10 -8.29 -12.12
CA VAL A 110 -6.83 -7.61 -12.43
C VAL A 110 -6.47 -6.52 -11.41
N LEU A 111 -7.47 -5.83 -10.86
CA LEU A 111 -7.26 -4.68 -9.96
C LEU A 111 -7.39 -5.03 -8.47
N ASP A 112 -7.60 -6.28 -8.11
CA ASP A 112 -8.02 -6.77 -6.79
C ASP A 112 -9.41 -6.28 -6.37
N ASP A 113 -10.12 -7.13 -5.64
CA ASP A 113 -11.42 -6.79 -5.08
C ASP A 113 -11.27 -5.91 -3.84
N LEU A 114 -12.25 -5.02 -3.67
CA LEU A 114 -12.42 -4.24 -2.46
C LEU A 114 -12.68 -5.18 -1.27
N SER A 115 -11.84 -5.11 -0.26
CA SER A 115 -11.94 -5.96 0.93
C SER A 115 -12.54 -5.20 2.12
N ILE A 116 -13.60 -5.76 2.73
CA ILE A 116 -14.21 -5.21 3.94
C ILE A 116 -13.40 -5.64 5.15
N LEU A 117 -12.62 -4.73 5.71
CA LEU A 117 -11.77 -4.99 6.88
C LEU A 117 -12.49 -4.79 8.21
N VAL A 118 -13.41 -3.82 8.28
CA VAL A 118 -14.25 -3.56 9.46
C VAL A 118 -15.70 -3.44 9.03
N ALA A 119 -16.58 -4.12 9.76
CA ALA A 119 -18.02 -4.02 9.60
C ALA A 119 -18.68 -3.82 10.99
N ASP A 120 -19.41 -2.72 11.14
CA ASP A 120 -20.18 -2.37 12.35
C ASP A 120 -19.34 -2.50 13.64
N GLY A 121 -18.16 -1.85 13.64
CA GLY A 121 -17.26 -1.83 14.79
C GLY A 121 -16.46 -3.13 15.02
N ARG A 122 -16.49 -4.08 14.10
CA ARG A 122 -15.87 -5.39 14.23
C ARG A 122 -14.91 -5.65 13.10
N VAL A 123 -13.70 -6.06 13.44
CA VAL A 123 -12.65 -6.42 12.48
C VAL A 123 -12.97 -7.78 11.85
N ASN A 124 -12.80 -7.87 10.54
CA ASN A 124 -12.82 -9.14 9.81
C ASN A 124 -11.39 -9.70 9.78
N LEU A 125 -11.11 -10.65 10.68
CA LEU A 125 -9.77 -11.23 10.85
C LEU A 125 -9.34 -12.03 9.63
N ASP A 126 -10.25 -12.75 8.99
CA ASP A 126 -9.97 -13.56 7.80
C ASP A 126 -9.50 -12.66 6.65
N LYS A 127 -10.16 -11.50 6.47
CA LYS A 127 -9.77 -10.54 5.43
C LYS A 127 -8.45 -9.82 5.74
N LEU A 128 -8.10 -9.63 7.01
CA LEU A 128 -6.78 -9.13 7.38
C LEU A 128 -5.68 -10.16 7.05
N GLU A 129 -5.94 -11.43 7.32
CA GLU A 129 -5.01 -12.52 7.00
C GLU A 129 -4.81 -12.68 5.49
N GLU A 130 -5.90 -12.72 4.71
CA GLU A 130 -5.85 -12.74 3.24
C GLU A 130 -5.07 -11.54 2.66
N GLY A 131 -5.27 -10.34 3.21
CA GLY A 131 -4.60 -9.11 2.79
C GLY A 131 -3.18 -8.94 3.34
N VAL A 132 -2.68 -9.91 4.13
CA VAL A 132 -1.37 -9.83 4.82
C VAL A 132 -1.23 -8.53 5.63
N LEU A 133 -2.33 -8.10 6.26
CA LEU A 133 -2.39 -6.88 7.06
C LEU A 133 -2.40 -7.19 8.55
N CYS A 134 -1.57 -6.50 9.31
CA CYS A 134 -1.67 -6.57 10.77
C CYS A 134 -2.68 -5.55 11.32
N ARG A 135 -3.28 -5.88 12.49
CA ARG A 135 -4.24 -4.99 13.16
C ARG A 135 -3.68 -3.60 13.44
N ASN A 136 -2.38 -3.51 13.77
CA ASN A 136 -1.75 -2.23 14.05
C ASN A 136 -1.71 -1.32 12.81
N GLN A 137 -1.54 -1.89 11.62
CA GLN A 137 -1.63 -1.14 10.35
C GLN A 137 -3.05 -0.64 10.11
N LEU A 138 -4.06 -1.50 10.27
CA LEU A 138 -5.46 -1.09 10.19
C LEU A 138 -5.77 0.03 11.19
N PHE A 139 -5.39 -0.13 12.45
CA PHE A 139 -5.63 0.88 13.50
C PHE A 139 -4.88 2.20 13.21
N ALA A 140 -3.69 2.13 12.62
CA ALA A 140 -2.97 3.33 12.20
C ALA A 140 -3.74 4.10 11.10
N GLN A 141 -4.33 3.41 10.14
CA GLN A 141 -5.15 4.04 9.12
C GLN A 141 -6.46 4.62 9.71
N LEU A 142 -7.12 3.90 10.62
CA LEU A 142 -8.31 4.42 11.31
C LEU A 142 -7.99 5.70 12.11
N ARG A 143 -6.85 5.74 12.81
CA ARG A 143 -6.40 6.96 13.53
C ARG A 143 -6.12 8.12 12.59
N LYS A 144 -5.60 7.85 11.40
CA LYS A 144 -5.39 8.88 10.35
C LYS A 144 -6.70 9.55 9.94
N GLU A 145 -7.81 8.79 9.94
CA GLU A 145 -9.16 9.29 9.68
C GLU A 145 -9.86 9.79 10.97
N SER A 146 -9.09 10.13 12.01
CA SER A 146 -9.57 10.68 13.29
C SER A 146 -10.52 9.75 14.08
N VAL A 147 -10.56 8.47 13.77
CA VAL A 147 -11.30 7.47 14.53
C VAL A 147 -10.59 7.20 15.86
N LYS A 148 -11.34 7.16 16.96
CA LYS A 148 -10.81 6.93 18.32
C LYS A 148 -11.05 5.50 18.83
N ASN A 149 -12.13 4.86 18.38
CA ASN A 149 -12.45 3.47 18.72
C ASN A 149 -13.15 2.77 17.55
N LEU A 150 -13.17 1.43 17.58
CA LEU A 150 -13.81 0.65 16.52
C LEU A 150 -15.35 0.84 16.47
N GLY A 151 -16.00 1.20 17.56
CA GLY A 151 -17.44 1.44 17.61
C GLY A 151 -17.90 2.56 16.68
N GLN A 152 -17.04 3.54 16.40
CA GLN A 152 -17.31 4.64 15.45
C GLN A 152 -17.31 4.17 14.00
N VAL A 153 -16.71 3.02 13.68
CA VAL A 153 -16.54 2.56 12.30
C VAL A 153 -17.75 1.75 11.85
N ARG A 154 -18.48 2.29 10.86
CA ARG A 154 -19.54 1.56 10.19
C ARG A 154 -18.97 0.56 9.17
N ARG A 155 -18.03 1.03 8.34
CA ARG A 155 -17.29 0.22 7.35
C ARG A 155 -15.87 0.75 7.21
N ALA A 156 -14.92 -0.14 7.06
CA ALA A 156 -13.59 0.18 6.56
C ALA A 156 -13.24 -0.79 5.44
N TYR A 157 -12.83 -0.24 4.32
CA TYR A 157 -12.47 -0.99 3.12
C TYR A 157 -10.98 -0.82 2.85
N GLN A 158 -10.39 -1.86 2.31
CA GLN A 158 -9.13 -1.76 1.58
C GLN A 158 -9.45 -1.68 0.09
N GLU A 159 -9.02 -0.61 -0.52
CA GLU A 159 -9.18 -0.37 -1.95
C GLU A 159 -8.13 -1.16 -2.76
N ALA A 160 -8.40 -1.40 -4.03
CA ALA A 160 -7.50 -2.11 -4.94
C ALA A 160 -6.09 -1.49 -5.06
N ASN A 161 -5.95 -0.20 -4.77
CA ASN A 161 -4.67 0.52 -4.75
C ASN A 161 -3.95 0.47 -3.39
N GLY A 162 -4.47 -0.31 -2.43
CA GLY A 162 -3.92 -0.42 -1.07
C GLY A 162 -4.30 0.74 -0.13
N ASN A 163 -5.07 1.71 -0.57
CA ASN A 163 -5.61 2.76 0.29
C ASN A 163 -6.75 2.23 1.16
N PHE A 164 -7.12 3.03 2.17
CA PHE A 164 -8.23 2.72 3.06
C PHE A 164 -9.33 3.76 2.91
N SER A 165 -10.57 3.28 2.80
CA SER A 165 -11.77 4.11 2.88
C SER A 165 -12.53 3.77 4.15
N VAL A 166 -12.83 4.79 4.96
CA VAL A 166 -13.49 4.61 6.26
C VAL A 166 -14.81 5.38 6.26
N LEU A 167 -15.88 4.65 6.56
CA LEU A 167 -17.20 5.22 6.79
C LEU A 167 -17.53 5.09 8.27
N THR A 168 -17.78 6.20 8.93
CA THR A 168 -18.16 6.25 10.36
C THR A 168 -19.66 6.26 10.55
N PHE A 169 -20.11 5.93 11.74
CA PHE A 169 -21.47 6.24 12.18
C PHE A 169 -21.61 7.73 12.46
N ASP A 170 -22.84 8.21 12.60
CA ASP A 170 -23.11 9.60 12.98
C ASP A 170 -22.54 9.88 14.39
N GLU A 171 -21.87 11.00 14.58
CA GLU A 171 -21.26 11.43 15.84
C GLU A 171 -22.27 11.60 16.98
N LYS A 172 -23.55 11.78 16.65
CA LYS A 172 -24.61 11.94 17.64
C LYS A 172 -24.91 10.71 18.47
N GLU A 173 -24.47 9.54 18.02
CA GLU A 173 -24.64 8.27 18.73
C GLU A 173 -23.28 7.68 19.14
N PRO A 174 -22.70 8.04 20.30
CA PRO A 174 -21.44 7.47 20.74
C PRO A 174 -21.59 5.96 20.94
N ARG A 175 -20.88 5.18 20.14
CA ARG A 175 -20.93 3.72 20.19
C ARG A 175 -19.70 3.17 20.90
N PRO A 176 -19.88 2.29 21.87
CA PRO A 176 -18.78 1.64 22.55
C PRO A 176 -18.02 0.72 21.60
N GLY A 177 -16.71 0.71 21.72
CA GLY A 177 -15.85 -0.13 20.88
C GLY A 177 -14.49 -0.39 21.47
N LEU A 178 -13.72 -1.22 20.80
CA LEU A 178 -12.33 -1.45 21.15
C LEU A 178 -11.52 -0.18 20.89
N SER A 179 -10.73 0.25 21.89
CA SER A 179 -9.76 1.33 21.69
C SER A 179 -8.75 0.97 20.60
N ILE A 180 -8.52 1.89 19.66
CA ILE A 180 -7.49 1.75 18.63
C ILE A 180 -6.19 2.48 18.97
N VAL A 181 -6.12 3.07 20.17
CA VAL A 181 -4.89 3.68 20.68
C VAL A 181 -3.85 2.58 20.93
N PRO A 182 -2.56 2.80 20.59
CA PRO A 182 -1.50 1.82 20.83
C PRO A 182 -1.44 1.38 22.29
N ALA A 183 -1.16 0.09 22.53
CA ALA A 183 -1.10 -0.47 23.89
C ALA A 183 -0.01 0.21 24.76
N GLY A 184 1.05 0.68 24.15
CA GLY A 184 2.15 1.40 24.84
C GLY A 184 1.80 2.81 25.28
N ASP A 185 0.76 3.43 24.72
CA ASP A 185 0.29 4.76 25.13
C ASP A 185 -0.72 4.65 26.26
N THR A 186 -0.21 4.30 27.45
CA THR A 186 -1.03 4.04 28.64
C THR A 186 -1.69 5.31 29.17
N ALA A 187 -1.03 6.47 29.05
CA ALA A 187 -1.55 7.76 29.51
C ALA A 187 -2.82 8.12 28.74
N PHE A 188 -2.75 8.18 27.41
CA PHE A 188 -3.90 8.51 26.58
C PHE A 188 -5.03 7.47 26.66
N ARG A 189 -4.69 6.17 26.85
CA ARG A 189 -5.70 5.12 27.09
C ARG A 189 -6.46 5.29 28.41
N GLN A 190 -5.84 5.85 29.44
CA GLN A 190 -6.50 6.15 30.73
C GLN A 190 -7.46 7.32 30.64
N GLU A 191 -7.19 8.30 29.75
CA GLU A 191 -8.04 9.46 29.50
C GLU A 191 -9.32 9.10 28.72
N GLN A 192 -9.32 7.98 27.98
CA GLN A 192 -10.48 7.57 27.20
C GLN A 192 -11.67 7.23 28.12
N GLN A 193 -12.83 7.77 27.79
CA GLN A 193 -14.08 7.48 28.49
C GLN A 193 -14.47 6.00 28.30
N LYS A 194 -14.55 5.25 29.40
CA LYS A 194 -14.95 3.84 29.37
C LYS A 194 -16.47 3.71 29.37
N ALA A 195 -16.98 2.78 28.57
CA ALA A 195 -18.38 2.39 28.59
C ALA A 195 -18.63 1.42 29.77
N GLU A 196 -19.44 1.85 30.73
CA GLU A 196 -19.73 1.05 31.91
C GLU A 196 -20.40 -0.28 31.55
N GLY A 197 -19.95 -1.37 32.16
CA GLY A 197 -20.51 -2.70 31.95
C GLY A 197 -20.34 -3.24 30.52
N GLN A 198 -19.40 -2.71 29.74
CA GLN A 198 -19.16 -3.15 28.37
C GLN A 198 -17.68 -3.47 28.15
N TYR A 199 -17.44 -4.62 27.54
CA TYR A 199 -16.10 -5.11 27.22
C TYR A 199 -15.99 -5.44 25.75
N ALA A 200 -14.90 -5.04 25.15
CA ALA A 200 -14.57 -5.30 23.76
C ALA A 200 -13.48 -6.38 23.66
N CYS A 201 -13.66 -7.30 22.72
CA CYS A 201 -12.64 -8.29 22.41
C CYS A 201 -11.41 -7.58 21.81
N GLY A 202 -10.23 -7.77 22.42
CA GLY A 202 -8.98 -7.18 21.99
C GLY A 202 -8.51 -7.62 20.59
N SER A 203 -9.10 -8.68 20.01
CA SER A 203 -8.77 -9.19 18.69
C SER A 203 -9.70 -8.70 17.59
N CYS A 204 -11.01 -8.90 17.73
CA CYS A 204 -11.98 -8.58 16.68
C CYS A 204 -12.87 -7.37 16.98
N GLY A 205 -12.79 -6.77 18.18
CA GLY A 205 -13.60 -5.62 18.57
C GLY A 205 -15.05 -5.95 18.90
N HIS A 206 -15.44 -7.24 19.01
CA HIS A 206 -16.80 -7.63 19.43
C HIS A 206 -17.07 -7.14 20.85
N VAL A 207 -18.16 -6.41 21.06
CA VAL A 207 -18.55 -5.85 22.35
C VAL A 207 -19.57 -6.76 23.02
N LEU A 208 -19.36 -7.04 24.32
CA LEU A 208 -20.28 -7.75 25.20
C LEU A 208 -20.67 -6.87 26.39
N HIS A 209 -21.91 -7.03 26.85
CA HIS A 209 -22.39 -6.46 28.09
C HIS A 209 -22.12 -7.45 29.24
N SER A 210 -21.39 -7.04 30.26
CA SER A 210 -21.05 -7.84 31.40
C SER A 210 -20.75 -6.95 32.61
N ALA A 211 -21.16 -7.36 33.80
CA ALA A 211 -20.85 -6.63 35.03
C ALA A 211 -19.35 -6.73 35.43
N GLN A 212 -18.65 -7.75 34.94
CA GLN A 212 -17.23 -7.98 35.19
C GLN A 212 -16.53 -8.36 33.85
N ALA A 213 -15.22 -8.23 33.81
CA ALA A 213 -14.44 -8.63 32.63
C ALA A 213 -14.72 -10.11 32.29
N PRO A 214 -15.16 -10.40 31.05
CA PRO A 214 -15.44 -11.79 30.68
C PRO A 214 -14.16 -12.63 30.71
N ASN A 215 -14.24 -13.80 31.39
CA ASN A 215 -13.12 -14.75 31.46
C ASN A 215 -13.19 -15.82 30.36
N GLY A 216 -14.24 -15.80 29.50
CA GLY A 216 -14.48 -16.77 28.45
C GLY A 216 -13.90 -16.36 27.09
N GLN A 217 -13.97 -17.31 26.15
CA GLN A 217 -13.62 -17.06 24.78
C GLN A 217 -14.63 -16.11 24.09
N CYS A 218 -14.13 -15.28 23.21
CA CYS A 218 -14.98 -14.44 22.36
C CYS A 218 -15.86 -15.32 21.47
N PRO A 219 -17.19 -15.17 21.49
CA PRO A 219 -18.10 -16.01 20.71
C PRO A 219 -17.91 -15.85 19.19
N ARG A 220 -17.20 -14.80 18.75
CA ARG A 220 -16.96 -14.54 17.34
C ARG A 220 -15.61 -15.04 16.82
N CYS A 221 -14.53 -14.83 17.57
CA CYS A 221 -13.17 -15.15 17.09
C CYS A 221 -12.42 -16.16 17.98
N GLY A 222 -13.02 -16.64 19.07
CA GLY A 222 -12.42 -17.62 19.95
C GLY A 222 -11.30 -17.09 20.88
N GLN A 223 -10.87 -15.85 20.71
CA GLN A 223 -9.80 -15.26 21.53
C GLN A 223 -10.29 -14.87 22.93
N GLN A 224 -9.40 -14.90 23.93
CA GLN A 224 -9.75 -14.64 25.35
C GLN A 224 -9.33 -13.25 25.84
N GLN A 225 -8.94 -12.36 24.95
CA GLN A 225 -8.47 -11.01 25.32
C GLN A 225 -9.64 -10.03 25.37
N TRP A 226 -10.03 -9.62 26.60
CA TRP A 226 -11.07 -8.64 26.82
C TRP A 226 -10.50 -7.34 27.39
N GLN A 227 -11.01 -6.23 26.94
CA GLN A 227 -10.65 -4.88 27.42
C GLN A 227 -11.94 -4.08 27.64
N PRO A 228 -11.97 -3.13 28.60
CA PRO A 228 -13.07 -2.20 28.71
C PRO A 228 -13.34 -1.53 27.37
N ALA A 229 -14.58 -1.51 26.92
CA ALA A 229 -14.97 -0.76 25.74
C ALA A 229 -14.88 0.74 26.04
N VAL A 230 -14.52 1.54 25.03
CA VAL A 230 -14.40 3.00 25.14
C VAL A 230 -15.42 3.69 24.25
N LEU A 231 -15.92 4.86 24.69
CA LEU A 231 -16.75 5.74 23.89
C LEU A 231 -15.86 6.66 23.04
N GLY A 232 -16.35 7.02 21.87
CA GLY A 232 -15.71 8.05 21.04
C GLY A 232 -16.34 9.40 21.39
N GLU A 233 -15.58 10.26 22.02
CA GLU A 233 -15.86 11.70 22.10
C GLU A 233 -15.24 12.44 20.92
#